data_ef2faad80cf56c9748a040da17dd81f2
#
_entry.id   ef2faad80cf56c9748a040da17dd81f2
#
_cell.length_a   1.000
_cell.length_b   1.000
_cell.length_c   1.000
_cell.angle_alpha   90.00
_cell.angle_beta   90.00
_cell.angle_gamma   90.00
#
_symmetry.space_group_name_H-M   'P 1'
#
loop_
_entity.id
_entity.type
_entity.pdbx_description
1 polymer ?
#
loop_
_entity_poly.entity_id
_entity_poly.type
_entity_poly.pdbx_seq_one_letter_code
_entity_poly.pdbx_strand_id
1 'polypeptide(L)'
;MKDENKNGTENLQMEDLLDQELRNAGRLSVEDVTKELEQTEKGLPRQSIQNCVTVLQKDPILAGSIRRNELTDKIEIVKDVGWKRRGEAITDTDVNQIRLYLENHYGLTREKQIRAALDIVSSENSFHPIRDYLNTLEWDGVERIRHLLPKYLGAEESDYVYEMTKLMMLGAISRAFRPGCKFEIMLCLVGGQGAGKSTLLRFLAIRDEWFTDDLRRLDDDNVYRKMQGHWFIEMAEMLATTSAKSIELIKSFLSRTKETYKIPYEVHPEDRPRQCVFLGTSNNVNFLPYDKTGNRRFAPVQIDASLAEHHPLENEQECRQYIIDCWAEAMTIYRSGDFKLTFPKEMEETVRAMQMEYMPDDSTFGVIQHFLDTFSGNEVCAIQIYEEAFGQTYDPRNRSVLQPISNTMNAGMPGWSTKTKSHRFANYGTQRAWIRLTEEEGFMQVPDNADIPF
;
A
#
# COMPACT_ATOMS: atom_id res chain seq x y z
N MET A 1 -33.95 42.96 -33.20
CA MET A 1 -34.38 43.36 -31.85
C MET A 1 -35.67 42.66 -31.41
N LYS A 2 -35.93 41.39 -31.73
CA LYS A 2 -37.10 40.63 -31.20
C LYS A 2 -36.74 39.21 -30.72
N ASP A 3 -35.50 38.76 -30.88
CA ASP A 3 -35.09 37.41 -30.43
C ASP A 3 -34.32 37.38 -29.10
N GLU A 4 -33.77 38.52 -28.61
CA GLU A 4 -33.06 38.58 -27.33
C GLU A 4 -34.00 38.56 -26.10
N ASN A 5 -35.27 38.92 -26.29
CA ASN A 5 -36.23 38.96 -25.15
C ASN A 5 -36.94 37.61 -24.91
N LYS A 6 -36.85 36.63 -25.80
CA LYS A 6 -37.42 35.29 -25.56
C LYS A 6 -36.51 34.41 -24.71
N ASN A 7 -35.19 34.42 -24.97
CA ASN A 7 -34.24 33.64 -24.19
C ASN A 7 -34.17 34.06 -22.69
N GLY A 8 -34.35 35.36 -22.42
CA GLY A 8 -34.36 35.88 -21.04
C GLY A 8 -35.59 35.43 -20.25
N THR A 9 -36.75 35.33 -20.90
CA THR A 9 -38.01 34.92 -20.24
C THR A 9 -38.09 33.40 -20.03
N GLU A 10 -37.53 32.58 -20.93
CA GLU A 10 -37.45 31.14 -20.78
C GLU A 10 -36.45 30.74 -19.70
N ASN A 11 -35.32 31.44 -19.58
CA ASN A 11 -34.35 31.20 -18.49
C ASN A 11 -34.95 31.56 -17.11
N LEU A 12 -35.64 32.67 -16.98
CA LEU A 12 -36.32 33.06 -15.73
C LEU A 12 -37.41 32.08 -15.32
N GLN A 13 -38.17 31.52 -16.27
CA GLN A 13 -39.17 30.50 -15.99
C GLN A 13 -38.54 29.14 -15.58
N MET A 14 -37.38 28.82 -16.09
CA MET A 14 -36.66 27.59 -15.76
C MET A 14 -36.02 27.71 -14.36
N GLU A 15 -35.47 28.86 -13.99
CA GLU A 15 -34.96 29.16 -12.64
C GLU A 15 -36.07 29.11 -11.59
N ASP A 16 -37.24 29.70 -11.87
CA ASP A 16 -38.41 29.65 -10.96
C ASP A 16 -38.96 28.25 -10.75
N LEU A 17 -38.96 27.39 -11.81
CA LEU A 17 -39.36 25.98 -11.72
C LEU A 17 -38.35 25.14 -10.91
N LEU A 18 -37.06 25.38 -11.12
CA LEU A 18 -36.00 24.71 -10.35
C LEU A 18 -36.07 25.05 -8.86
N ASP A 19 -36.26 26.33 -8.53
CA ASP A 19 -36.46 26.84 -7.16
C ASP A 19 -37.72 26.22 -6.50
N GLN A 20 -38.77 25.98 -7.28
CA GLN A 20 -40.00 25.38 -6.78
C GLN A 20 -39.83 23.88 -6.53
N GLU A 21 -39.11 23.18 -7.39
CA GLU A 21 -38.73 21.78 -7.17
C GLU A 21 -37.78 21.59 -5.98
N LEU A 22 -36.81 22.51 -5.79
CA LEU A 22 -35.89 22.48 -4.65
C LEU A 22 -36.61 22.72 -3.32
N ARG A 23 -37.57 23.67 -3.27
CA ARG A 23 -38.42 23.91 -2.09
C ARG A 23 -39.31 22.72 -1.77
N ASN A 24 -39.85 22.07 -2.77
CA ASN A 24 -40.63 20.83 -2.62
C ASN A 24 -39.79 19.66 -2.10
N ALA A 25 -38.48 19.66 -2.38
CA ALA A 25 -37.51 18.69 -1.86
C ALA A 25 -36.92 19.10 -0.50
N GLY A 26 -37.36 20.18 0.14
CA GLY A 26 -36.85 20.71 1.42
C GLY A 26 -35.44 21.33 1.32
N ARG A 27 -34.99 21.70 0.12
CA ARG A 27 -33.72 22.36 -0.12
C ARG A 27 -33.88 23.88 -0.17
N LEU A 28 -32.85 24.62 0.31
CA LEU A 28 -32.81 26.07 0.25
C LEU A 28 -32.59 26.52 -1.20
N SER A 29 -33.23 27.66 -1.59
CA SER A 29 -32.92 28.33 -2.85
C SER A 29 -31.65 29.16 -2.73
N VAL A 30 -31.06 29.59 -3.86
CA VAL A 30 -29.92 30.53 -3.89
C VAL A 30 -30.27 31.83 -3.12
N GLU A 31 -31.51 32.34 -3.26
CA GLU A 31 -31.97 33.52 -2.54
C GLU A 31 -32.02 33.31 -1.02
N ASP A 32 -32.46 32.13 -0.56
CA ASP A 32 -32.53 31.85 0.87
C ASP A 32 -31.14 31.73 1.48
N VAL A 33 -30.19 31.08 0.78
CA VAL A 33 -28.78 31.05 1.20
C VAL A 33 -28.16 32.43 1.21
N THR A 34 -28.49 33.30 0.23
CA THR A 34 -27.98 34.68 0.16
C THR A 34 -28.41 35.52 1.36
N LYS A 35 -29.63 35.30 1.89
CA LYS A 35 -30.14 36.00 3.10
C LYS A 35 -29.37 35.64 4.37
N GLU A 36 -28.73 34.46 4.40
CA GLU A 36 -27.93 34.03 5.54
C GLU A 36 -26.50 34.57 5.54
N LEU A 37 -26.06 35.17 4.42
CA LEU A 37 -24.71 35.70 4.33
C LEU A 37 -24.50 36.97 5.15
N GLU A 38 -23.37 37.04 5.84
CA GLU A 38 -22.93 38.28 6.46
C GLU A 38 -22.75 39.35 5.40
N GLN A 39 -23.32 40.54 5.65
CA GLN A 39 -23.22 41.67 4.76
C GLN A 39 -22.28 42.77 5.30
N THR A 40 -21.77 43.57 4.39
CA THR A 40 -21.07 44.81 4.70
C THR A 40 -22.09 45.92 5.02
N GLU A 41 -21.62 47.05 5.55
CA GLU A 41 -22.46 48.26 5.77
C GLU A 41 -23.17 48.76 4.49
N LYS A 42 -22.65 48.36 3.30
CA LYS A 42 -23.23 48.72 2.00
C LYS A 42 -24.21 47.67 1.46
N GLY A 43 -24.56 46.65 2.25
CA GLY A 43 -25.50 45.60 1.84
C GLY A 43 -24.92 44.58 0.86
N LEU A 44 -23.59 44.56 0.66
CA LEU A 44 -22.93 43.54 -0.19
C LEU A 44 -22.45 42.36 0.66
N PRO A 45 -22.43 41.14 0.13
CA PRO A 45 -21.88 39.95 0.82
C PRO A 45 -20.44 40.18 1.26
N ARG A 46 -20.15 39.92 2.53
CA ARG A 46 -18.79 40.01 3.07
C ARG A 46 -17.91 38.95 2.45
N GLN A 47 -16.72 39.37 1.99
CA GLN A 47 -15.72 38.42 1.41
C GLN A 47 -15.00 37.68 2.53
N SER A 48 -15.72 36.82 3.27
CA SER A 48 -15.21 36.04 4.41
C SER A 48 -15.16 34.55 4.12
N ILE A 49 -14.32 33.80 4.86
CA ILE A 49 -14.31 32.35 4.82
C ILE A 49 -15.68 31.80 5.24
N GLN A 50 -16.29 32.42 6.28
CA GLN A 50 -17.58 31.99 6.80
C GLN A 50 -18.69 32.02 5.74
N ASN A 51 -18.79 33.08 4.95
CA ASN A 51 -19.77 33.14 3.87
C ASN A 51 -19.51 32.09 2.79
N CYS A 52 -18.24 31.83 2.44
CA CYS A 52 -17.91 30.75 1.51
C CYS A 52 -18.30 29.40 2.08
N VAL A 53 -18.05 29.11 3.38
CA VAL A 53 -18.46 27.87 4.05
C VAL A 53 -19.98 27.74 4.04
N THR A 54 -20.73 28.81 4.39
CA THR A 54 -22.21 28.80 4.38
C THR A 54 -22.74 28.42 3.00
N VAL A 55 -22.19 29.03 1.93
CA VAL A 55 -22.60 28.67 0.55
C VAL A 55 -22.28 27.24 0.24
N LEU A 56 -21.03 26.75 0.46
CA LEU A 56 -20.65 25.38 0.14
C LEU A 56 -21.45 24.33 0.91
N GLN A 57 -21.97 24.65 2.09
CA GLN A 57 -22.78 23.74 2.92
C GLN A 57 -24.26 23.77 2.59
N LYS A 58 -24.81 24.91 2.08
CA LYS A 58 -26.25 25.11 1.97
C LYS A 58 -26.76 25.33 0.55
N ASP A 59 -25.90 25.68 -0.38
CA ASP A 59 -26.26 25.90 -1.79
C ASP A 59 -26.91 24.64 -2.40
N PRO A 60 -27.99 24.78 -3.20
CA PRO A 60 -28.72 23.65 -3.75
C PRO A 60 -27.87 22.67 -4.59
N ILE A 61 -26.82 23.15 -5.24
CA ILE A 61 -25.93 22.35 -6.09
C ILE A 61 -24.70 21.86 -5.32
N LEU A 62 -24.09 22.76 -4.51
CA LEU A 62 -22.82 22.50 -3.87
C LEU A 62 -22.96 21.72 -2.53
N ALA A 63 -24.13 21.81 -1.86
CA ALA A 63 -24.33 21.18 -0.57
C ALA A 63 -24.10 19.65 -0.60
N GLY A 64 -23.14 19.21 0.22
CA GLY A 64 -22.76 17.80 0.34
C GLY A 64 -22.10 17.22 -0.92
N SER A 65 -21.70 18.08 -1.88
CA SER A 65 -20.90 17.64 -3.05
C SER A 65 -19.41 17.58 -2.72
N ILE A 66 -18.93 18.44 -1.83
CA ILE A 66 -17.52 18.58 -1.47
C ILE A 66 -17.21 17.67 -0.29
N ARG A 67 -16.37 16.67 -0.49
CA ARG A 67 -15.98 15.68 0.55
C ARG A 67 -14.48 15.41 0.49
N ARG A 68 -13.88 15.01 1.61
CA ARG A 68 -12.49 14.55 1.66
C ARG A 68 -12.47 13.02 1.67
N ASN A 69 -11.76 12.43 0.70
CA ASN A 69 -11.49 11.01 0.69
C ASN A 69 -10.28 10.72 1.60
N GLU A 70 -10.51 10.05 2.74
CA GLU A 70 -9.48 9.75 3.75
C GLU A 70 -8.40 8.76 3.24
N LEU A 71 -8.69 7.95 2.22
CA LEU A 71 -7.72 7.02 1.64
C LEU A 71 -6.71 7.75 0.75
N THR A 72 -7.20 8.65 -0.11
CA THR A 72 -6.37 9.40 -1.06
C THR A 72 -5.88 10.72 -0.49
N ASP A 73 -6.50 11.19 0.61
CA ASP A 73 -6.33 12.52 1.21
C ASP A 73 -6.59 13.66 0.21
N LYS A 74 -7.51 13.45 -0.71
CA LYS A 74 -7.92 14.43 -1.71
C LYS A 74 -9.34 14.92 -1.46
N ILE A 75 -9.58 16.17 -1.81
CA ILE A 75 -10.93 16.69 -1.92
C ILE A 75 -11.56 16.09 -3.17
N GLU A 76 -12.77 15.59 -3.06
CA GLU A 76 -13.56 15.01 -4.14
C GLU A 76 -14.90 15.73 -4.25
N ILE A 77 -15.42 15.78 -5.49
CA ILE A 77 -16.77 16.27 -5.76
C ILE A 77 -17.59 15.04 -6.12
N VAL A 78 -18.43 14.60 -5.20
CA VAL A 78 -19.15 13.32 -5.25
C VAL A 78 -20.57 13.40 -5.84
N LYS A 79 -21.00 14.61 -6.28
CA LYS A 79 -22.29 14.82 -6.94
C LYS A 79 -22.11 15.51 -8.28
N ASP A 80 -23.15 15.49 -9.11
CA ASP A 80 -23.22 16.36 -10.27
C ASP A 80 -23.36 17.81 -9.83
N VAL A 81 -22.48 18.67 -10.35
CA VAL A 81 -22.39 20.08 -10.02
C VAL A 81 -22.64 20.98 -11.24
N GLY A 82 -23.19 20.39 -12.31
CA GLY A 82 -23.61 21.13 -13.51
C GLY A 82 -22.49 21.47 -14.50
N TRP A 83 -21.25 21.04 -14.29
CA TRP A 83 -20.17 21.20 -15.29
C TRP A 83 -19.42 19.89 -15.52
N LYS A 84 -18.83 19.78 -16.73
CA LYS A 84 -18.09 18.57 -17.14
C LYS A 84 -16.79 18.41 -16.35
N ARG A 85 -16.60 17.24 -15.74
CA ARG A 85 -15.44 16.88 -14.95
C ARG A 85 -14.68 15.70 -15.55
N ARG A 86 -13.40 15.56 -15.23
CA ARG A 86 -12.52 14.45 -15.70
C ARG A 86 -12.40 13.30 -14.71
N GLY A 87 -12.83 13.46 -13.48
CA GLY A 87 -12.72 12.45 -12.41
C GLY A 87 -13.34 12.97 -11.11
N GLU A 88 -13.21 12.17 -10.04
CA GLU A 88 -13.81 12.51 -8.74
C GLU A 88 -12.97 13.52 -7.95
N ALA A 89 -11.64 13.43 -8.02
CA ALA A 89 -10.76 14.38 -7.34
C ALA A 89 -10.91 15.80 -7.92
N ILE A 90 -10.93 16.79 -7.04
CA ILE A 90 -11.02 18.21 -7.41
C ILE A 90 -9.77 18.63 -8.19
N THR A 91 -9.97 19.37 -9.27
CA THR A 91 -8.91 19.94 -10.09
C THR A 91 -8.91 21.47 -9.99
N ASP A 92 -7.83 22.12 -10.47
CA ASP A 92 -7.82 23.59 -10.56
C ASP A 92 -8.94 24.13 -11.47
N THR A 93 -9.35 23.36 -12.48
CA THR A 93 -10.50 23.70 -13.30
C THR A 93 -11.79 23.70 -12.47
N ASP A 94 -11.99 22.68 -11.63
CA ASP A 94 -13.17 22.62 -10.73
C ASP A 94 -13.17 23.78 -9.73
N VAL A 95 -12.02 24.10 -9.15
CA VAL A 95 -11.90 25.29 -8.26
C VAL A 95 -12.29 26.58 -8.99
N ASN A 96 -11.86 26.75 -10.25
CA ASN A 96 -12.23 27.92 -11.04
C ASN A 96 -13.72 27.93 -11.40
N GLN A 97 -14.34 26.77 -11.67
CA GLN A 97 -15.78 26.68 -11.89
C GLN A 97 -16.58 27.00 -10.62
N ILE A 98 -16.14 26.50 -9.46
CA ILE A 98 -16.73 26.87 -8.18
C ILE A 98 -16.61 28.39 -7.95
N ARG A 99 -15.44 29.00 -8.22
CA ARG A 99 -15.25 30.45 -8.08
C ARG A 99 -16.19 31.22 -8.98
N LEU A 100 -16.31 30.83 -10.25
CA LEU A 100 -17.23 31.49 -11.19
C LEU A 100 -18.69 31.37 -10.72
N TYR A 101 -19.09 30.20 -10.20
CA TYR A 101 -20.41 29.98 -9.64
C TYR A 101 -20.67 30.87 -8.42
N LEU A 102 -19.72 30.92 -7.47
CA LEU A 102 -19.84 31.77 -6.26
C LEU A 102 -19.85 33.28 -6.60
N GLU A 103 -19.11 33.69 -7.61
CA GLU A 103 -19.10 35.07 -8.10
C GLU A 103 -20.46 35.46 -8.70
N ASN A 104 -21.00 34.64 -9.58
CA ASN A 104 -22.24 34.91 -10.31
C ASN A 104 -23.48 34.91 -9.40
N HIS A 105 -23.55 33.99 -8.45
CA HIS A 105 -24.75 33.78 -7.63
C HIS A 105 -24.68 34.45 -6.27
N TYR A 106 -23.48 34.65 -5.71
CA TYR A 106 -23.29 35.15 -4.33
C TYR A 106 -22.36 36.38 -4.23
N GLY A 107 -21.76 36.81 -5.33
CA GLY A 107 -20.81 37.93 -5.31
C GLY A 107 -19.52 37.65 -4.53
N LEU A 108 -19.17 36.34 -4.28
CA LEU A 108 -17.98 35.92 -3.55
C LEU A 108 -16.84 35.66 -4.55
N THR A 109 -15.78 36.49 -4.52
CA THR A 109 -14.74 36.51 -5.56
C THR A 109 -13.35 36.15 -5.05
N ARG A 110 -13.12 36.11 -3.71
CA ARG A 110 -11.79 35.96 -3.13
C ARG A 110 -11.35 34.52 -3.10
N GLU A 111 -10.44 34.15 -4.01
CA GLU A 111 -9.91 32.79 -4.15
C GLU A 111 -9.37 32.18 -2.86
N LYS A 112 -8.58 32.95 -2.08
CA LYS A 112 -7.99 32.44 -0.83
C LYS A 112 -9.07 31.99 0.17
N GLN A 113 -10.16 32.73 0.30
CA GLN A 113 -11.29 32.40 1.18
C GLN A 113 -12.05 31.19 0.66
N ILE A 114 -12.24 31.09 -0.66
CA ILE A 114 -12.92 29.96 -1.28
C ILE A 114 -12.10 28.67 -1.09
N ARG A 115 -10.78 28.71 -1.32
CA ARG A 115 -9.91 27.55 -1.08
C ARG A 115 -9.90 27.11 0.39
N ALA A 116 -9.82 28.06 1.33
CA ALA A 116 -9.90 27.75 2.75
C ALA A 116 -11.27 27.15 3.14
N ALA A 117 -12.36 27.63 2.57
CA ALA A 117 -13.70 27.08 2.79
C ALA A 117 -13.85 25.67 2.21
N LEU A 118 -13.28 25.39 1.02
CA LEU A 118 -13.26 24.05 0.43
C LEU A 118 -12.53 23.05 1.33
N ASP A 119 -11.39 23.45 1.91
CA ASP A 119 -10.62 22.63 2.83
C ASP A 119 -11.44 22.34 4.11
N ILE A 120 -12.04 23.35 4.73
CA ILE A 120 -12.87 23.19 5.93
C ILE A 120 -14.06 22.28 5.66
N VAL A 121 -14.86 22.59 4.63
CA VAL A 121 -16.09 21.82 4.32
C VAL A 121 -15.78 20.39 3.92
N SER A 122 -14.71 20.17 3.17
CA SER A 122 -14.30 18.81 2.81
C SER A 122 -13.88 17.98 4.02
N SER A 123 -13.17 18.60 4.97
CA SER A 123 -12.73 17.94 6.21
C SER A 123 -13.90 17.56 7.12
N GLU A 124 -14.93 18.44 7.23
CA GLU A 124 -16.15 18.15 7.98
C GLU A 124 -16.99 17.04 7.36
N ASN A 125 -16.90 16.85 6.05
CA ASN A 125 -17.62 15.85 5.26
C ASN A 125 -16.69 14.74 4.76
N SER A 126 -15.72 14.33 5.57
CA SER A 126 -14.80 13.25 5.16
C SER A 126 -15.54 11.90 5.03
N PHE A 127 -14.98 11.02 4.19
CA PHE A 127 -15.45 9.65 4.02
C PHE A 127 -14.27 8.73 3.72
N HIS A 128 -14.44 7.45 4.00
CA HIS A 128 -13.42 6.46 3.72
C HIS A 128 -13.99 5.35 2.81
N PRO A 129 -13.64 5.33 1.52
CA PRO A 129 -14.32 4.48 0.54
C PRO A 129 -14.27 2.99 0.87
N ILE A 130 -13.17 2.50 1.43
CA ILE A 130 -13.01 1.10 1.83
C ILE A 130 -13.89 0.77 3.05
N ARG A 131 -13.89 1.61 4.09
CA ARG A 131 -14.74 1.40 5.28
C ARG A 131 -16.21 1.42 4.91
N ASP A 132 -16.62 2.40 4.10
CA ASP A 132 -18.00 2.55 3.66
C ASP A 132 -18.43 1.30 2.88
N TYR A 133 -17.62 0.83 1.94
CA TYR A 133 -17.91 -0.38 1.18
C TYR A 133 -17.95 -1.64 2.07
N LEU A 134 -16.93 -1.89 2.90
CA LEU A 134 -16.87 -3.07 3.75
C LEU A 134 -18.02 -3.12 4.76
N ASN A 135 -18.54 -1.96 5.21
CA ASN A 135 -19.68 -1.90 6.11
C ASN A 135 -20.99 -2.33 5.46
N THR A 136 -21.10 -2.31 4.12
CA THR A 136 -22.28 -2.80 3.41
C THR A 136 -22.33 -4.31 3.28
N LEU A 137 -21.23 -5.01 3.57
CA LEU A 137 -21.13 -6.46 3.37
C LEU A 137 -21.82 -7.23 4.50
N GLU A 138 -22.59 -8.23 4.10
CA GLU A 138 -23.27 -9.18 4.98
C GLU A 138 -22.84 -10.61 4.63
N TRP A 139 -22.40 -11.37 5.63
CA TRP A 139 -21.98 -12.76 5.44
C TRP A 139 -23.18 -13.71 5.42
N ASP A 140 -23.21 -14.59 4.46
CA ASP A 140 -24.26 -15.59 4.28
C ASP A 140 -24.09 -16.87 5.13
N GLY A 141 -23.01 -16.93 5.95
CA GLY A 141 -22.69 -18.07 6.81
C GLY A 141 -21.84 -19.16 6.13
N VAL A 142 -21.45 -18.97 4.86
CA VAL A 142 -20.63 -19.94 4.13
C VAL A 142 -19.15 -19.57 4.24
N GLU A 143 -18.30 -20.48 4.72
CA GLU A 143 -16.86 -20.31 4.78
C GLU A 143 -16.25 -20.35 3.38
N ARG A 144 -15.57 -19.29 2.97
CA ARG A 144 -14.93 -19.16 1.66
C ARG A 144 -13.45 -18.79 1.73
N ILE A 145 -13.01 -18.14 2.80
CA ILE A 145 -11.60 -17.73 2.96
C ILE A 145 -10.68 -18.96 2.89
N ARG A 146 -11.10 -20.08 3.48
CA ARG A 146 -10.36 -21.36 3.47
C ARG A 146 -10.07 -21.84 2.06
N HIS A 147 -10.99 -21.67 1.16
CA HIS A 147 -10.94 -22.22 -0.20
C HIS A 147 -10.45 -21.20 -1.25
N LEU A 148 -10.23 -19.94 -0.89
CA LEU A 148 -9.89 -18.88 -1.84
C LEU A 148 -8.61 -19.16 -2.63
N LEU A 149 -7.50 -19.38 -1.95
CA LEU A 149 -6.21 -19.66 -2.60
C LEU A 149 -6.17 -21.06 -3.22
N PRO A 150 -6.70 -22.12 -2.60
CA PRO A 150 -6.83 -23.44 -3.25
C PRO A 150 -7.63 -23.36 -4.56
N LYS A 151 -8.81 -22.77 -4.53
CA LYS A 151 -9.71 -22.70 -5.68
C LYS A 151 -9.10 -21.97 -6.88
N TYR A 152 -8.50 -20.80 -6.67
CA TYR A 152 -8.08 -19.92 -7.76
C TYR A 152 -6.59 -19.95 -8.09
N LEU A 153 -5.76 -20.44 -7.19
CA LEU A 153 -4.31 -20.50 -7.39
C LEU A 153 -3.72 -21.90 -7.16
N GLY A 154 -4.53 -22.90 -6.77
CA GLY A 154 -4.05 -24.25 -6.51
C GLY A 154 -3.11 -24.37 -5.32
N ALA A 155 -3.29 -23.52 -4.30
CA ALA A 155 -2.61 -23.70 -3.03
C ALA A 155 -3.12 -24.95 -2.33
N GLU A 156 -2.29 -25.54 -1.46
CA GLU A 156 -2.71 -26.66 -0.63
C GLU A 156 -3.85 -26.21 0.31
N GLU A 157 -4.93 -27.02 0.39
CA GLU A 157 -5.99 -26.78 1.35
C GLU A 157 -5.54 -27.24 2.75
N SER A 158 -4.98 -26.31 3.51
CA SER A 158 -4.43 -26.54 4.84
C SER A 158 -4.83 -25.46 5.83
N ASP A 159 -4.74 -25.77 7.12
CA ASP A 159 -4.98 -24.77 8.17
C ASP A 159 -3.98 -23.61 8.09
N TYR A 160 -2.76 -23.89 7.65
CA TYR A 160 -1.75 -22.84 7.43
C TYR A 160 -2.20 -21.84 6.37
N VAL A 161 -2.61 -22.29 5.19
CA VAL A 161 -3.05 -21.42 4.08
C VAL A 161 -4.28 -20.62 4.47
N TYR A 162 -5.24 -21.27 5.16
CA TYR A 162 -6.42 -20.59 5.69
C TYR A 162 -6.05 -19.47 6.67
N GLU A 163 -5.25 -19.77 7.69
CA GLU A 163 -4.87 -18.78 8.71
C GLU A 163 -4.07 -17.62 8.12
N MET A 164 -3.17 -17.87 7.15
CA MET A 164 -2.41 -16.82 6.48
C MET A 164 -3.31 -15.92 5.63
N THR A 165 -4.27 -16.50 4.91
CA THR A 165 -5.24 -15.74 4.09
C THR A 165 -6.15 -14.90 4.99
N LYS A 166 -6.71 -15.49 6.03
CA LYS A 166 -7.55 -14.82 7.03
C LYS A 166 -6.80 -13.67 7.73
N LEU A 167 -5.57 -13.92 8.16
CA LEU A 167 -4.72 -12.93 8.83
C LEU A 167 -4.42 -11.73 7.91
N MET A 168 -4.12 -11.97 6.65
CA MET A 168 -3.92 -10.92 5.64
C MET A 168 -5.18 -10.07 5.49
N MET A 169 -6.36 -10.69 5.35
CA MET A 169 -7.64 -9.98 5.21
C MET A 169 -7.98 -9.17 6.47
N LEU A 170 -7.81 -9.75 7.66
CA LEU A 170 -8.02 -9.03 8.93
C LEU A 170 -7.01 -7.88 9.13
N GLY A 171 -5.79 -8.05 8.68
CA GLY A 171 -4.77 -6.99 8.64
C GLY A 171 -5.18 -5.83 7.74
N ALA A 172 -5.71 -6.14 6.54
CA ALA A 172 -6.19 -5.15 5.59
C ALA A 172 -7.41 -4.38 6.13
N ILE A 173 -8.39 -5.06 6.70
CA ILE A 173 -9.54 -4.43 7.37
C ILE A 173 -9.05 -3.55 8.53
N SER A 174 -8.17 -4.08 9.38
CA SER A 174 -7.66 -3.34 10.55
C SER A 174 -6.91 -2.08 10.14
N ARG A 175 -6.13 -2.09 9.05
CA ARG A 175 -5.45 -0.92 8.50
C ARG A 175 -6.42 0.12 7.95
N ALA A 176 -7.53 -0.29 7.37
CA ALA A 176 -8.58 0.61 6.91
C ALA A 176 -9.35 1.25 8.09
N PHE A 177 -9.77 0.46 9.10
CA PHE A 177 -10.58 0.95 10.22
C PHE A 177 -9.77 1.60 11.35
N ARG A 178 -8.52 1.20 11.52
CA ARG A 178 -7.57 1.75 12.52
C ARG A 178 -6.24 2.07 11.84
N PRO A 179 -6.17 3.15 11.06
CA PRO A 179 -4.95 3.55 10.39
C PRO A 179 -3.76 3.60 11.33
N GLY A 180 -2.62 3.09 10.90
CA GLY A 180 -1.42 3.00 11.72
C GLY A 180 -1.39 1.85 12.73
N CYS A 181 -2.40 0.98 12.79
CA CYS A 181 -2.31 -0.23 13.63
C CYS A 181 -1.10 -1.08 13.21
N LYS A 182 -0.50 -1.76 14.20
CA LYS A 182 0.67 -2.61 13.93
C LYS A 182 0.24 -3.85 13.17
N PHE A 183 0.68 -3.96 11.93
CA PHE A 183 0.57 -5.15 11.10
C PHE A 183 1.79 -5.22 10.18
N GLU A 184 2.63 -6.22 10.36
CA GLU A 184 3.92 -6.31 9.67
C GLU A 184 4.07 -7.61 8.86
N ILE A 185 2.99 -8.39 8.74
CA ILE A 185 3.00 -9.67 8.02
C ILE A 185 2.66 -9.43 6.55
N MET A 186 3.42 -10.08 5.67
CA MET A 186 3.25 -10.05 4.23
C MET A 186 2.98 -11.47 3.73
N LEU A 187 1.81 -11.69 3.15
CA LEU A 187 1.50 -12.92 2.42
C LEU A 187 2.32 -12.94 1.14
N CYS A 188 3.06 -14.02 0.91
CA CYS A 188 3.95 -14.20 -0.24
C CYS A 188 3.50 -15.39 -1.07
N LEU A 189 2.97 -15.14 -2.27
CA LEU A 189 2.53 -16.18 -3.20
C LEU A 189 3.71 -16.62 -4.06
N VAL A 190 4.10 -17.89 -3.94
CA VAL A 190 5.29 -18.45 -4.61
C VAL A 190 4.86 -19.51 -5.61
N GLY A 191 5.24 -19.37 -6.86
CA GLY A 191 4.89 -20.36 -7.90
C GLY A 191 5.14 -19.85 -9.30
N GLY A 192 4.86 -20.66 -10.31
CA GLY A 192 5.14 -20.41 -11.71
C GLY A 192 4.59 -19.09 -12.24
N GLN A 193 5.20 -18.59 -13.32
CA GLN A 193 4.70 -17.43 -14.05
C GLN A 193 3.35 -17.76 -14.70
N GLY A 194 2.43 -16.79 -14.75
CA GLY A 194 1.11 -16.99 -15.35
C GLY A 194 0.09 -17.71 -14.45
N ALA A 195 0.42 -18.05 -13.22
CA ALA A 195 -0.49 -18.72 -12.28
C ALA A 195 -1.64 -17.82 -11.73
N GLY A 196 -1.76 -16.58 -12.20
CA GLY A 196 -2.84 -15.68 -11.75
C GLY A 196 -2.58 -14.95 -10.43
N LYS A 197 -1.38 -15.05 -9.84
CA LYS A 197 -1.04 -14.46 -8.54
C LYS A 197 -1.38 -12.97 -8.46
N SER A 198 -0.75 -12.12 -9.27
CA SER A 198 -0.98 -10.67 -9.28
C SER A 198 -2.41 -10.30 -9.66
N THR A 199 -3.06 -11.11 -10.51
CA THR A 199 -4.47 -10.93 -10.87
C THR A 199 -5.37 -11.11 -9.65
N LEU A 200 -5.19 -12.19 -8.88
CA LEU A 200 -5.96 -12.43 -7.67
C LEU A 200 -5.70 -11.34 -6.61
N LEU A 201 -4.45 -10.91 -6.45
CA LEU A 201 -4.09 -9.82 -5.52
C LEU A 201 -4.78 -8.51 -5.91
N ARG A 202 -4.87 -8.19 -7.21
CA ARG A 202 -5.62 -7.02 -7.70
C ARG A 202 -7.12 -7.15 -7.41
N PHE A 203 -7.70 -8.33 -7.58
CA PHE A 203 -9.12 -8.55 -7.28
C PHE A 203 -9.42 -8.48 -5.79
N LEU A 204 -8.49 -8.90 -4.92
CA LEU A 204 -8.59 -8.73 -3.46
C LEU A 204 -8.74 -7.26 -3.05
N ALA A 205 -8.18 -6.33 -3.80
CA ALA A 205 -8.38 -4.91 -3.54
C ALA A 205 -9.81 -4.41 -3.84
N ILE A 206 -10.69 -5.26 -4.41
CA ILE A 206 -12.08 -4.96 -4.80
C ILE A 206 -12.16 -4.03 -6.01
N ARG A 207 -11.51 -2.86 -5.93
CA ARG A 207 -11.38 -1.90 -7.03
C ARG A 207 -9.95 -1.80 -7.49
N ASP A 208 -9.75 -1.72 -8.80
CA ASP A 208 -8.41 -1.68 -9.38
C ASP A 208 -7.62 -0.43 -8.93
N GLU A 209 -8.31 0.70 -8.68
CA GLU A 209 -7.68 1.92 -8.15
C GLU A 209 -7.15 1.80 -6.71
N TRP A 210 -7.57 0.78 -5.95
CA TRP A 210 -7.07 0.50 -4.60
C TRP A 210 -5.89 -0.45 -4.58
N PHE A 211 -5.43 -0.88 -5.75
CA PHE A 211 -4.28 -1.77 -5.93
C PHE A 211 -3.13 -1.06 -6.66
N THR A 212 -1.89 -1.38 -6.31
CA THR A 212 -0.72 -1.02 -7.08
C THR A 212 0.36 -2.09 -7.02
N ASP A 213 1.06 -2.29 -8.13
CA ASP A 213 2.26 -3.11 -8.31
C ASP A 213 3.50 -2.25 -8.70
N ASP A 214 3.36 -0.90 -8.69
CA ASP A 214 4.44 0.02 -9.09
C ASP A 214 5.41 0.35 -7.93
N LEU A 215 5.50 -0.49 -6.91
CA LEU A 215 6.45 -0.30 -5.82
C LEU A 215 7.74 -1.11 -6.07
N ARG A 216 8.59 -0.63 -6.99
CA ARG A 216 9.81 -1.32 -7.40
C ARG A 216 11.03 -1.04 -6.52
N ARG A 217 11.04 0.06 -5.77
CA ARG A 217 12.17 0.50 -4.93
C ARG A 217 11.65 1.15 -3.66
N LEU A 218 12.21 0.74 -2.51
CA LEU A 218 11.84 1.28 -1.19
C LEU A 218 12.69 2.47 -0.75
N ASP A 219 13.77 2.74 -1.47
CA ASP A 219 14.68 3.87 -1.25
C ASP A 219 14.37 5.08 -2.16
N ASP A 220 13.23 5.05 -2.86
CA ASP A 220 12.72 6.15 -3.68
C ASP A 220 12.04 7.20 -2.78
N ASP A 221 12.41 8.47 -2.92
CA ASP A 221 11.79 9.60 -2.21
C ASP A 221 10.28 9.72 -2.49
N ASN A 222 9.80 9.14 -3.60
CA ASN A 222 8.39 9.12 -3.99
C ASN A 222 7.63 7.88 -3.53
N VAL A 223 8.27 6.96 -2.79
CA VAL A 223 7.64 5.70 -2.36
C VAL A 223 6.29 5.94 -1.68
N TYR A 224 6.22 6.94 -0.82
CA TYR A 224 5.01 7.26 -0.05
C TYR A 224 3.87 7.80 -0.92
N ARG A 225 4.19 8.54 -1.97
CA ARG A 225 3.22 9.04 -2.94
C ARG A 225 2.61 7.90 -3.77
N LYS A 226 3.41 6.87 -4.08
CA LYS A 226 2.97 5.66 -4.78
C LYS A 226 2.09 4.77 -3.90
N MET A 227 2.21 4.88 -2.58
CA MET A 227 1.37 4.15 -1.63
C MET A 227 0.03 4.83 -1.37
N GLN A 228 -0.02 6.15 -1.50
CA GLN A 228 -1.21 6.94 -1.17
C GLN A 228 -2.39 6.58 -2.09
N GLY A 229 -3.54 6.31 -1.49
CA GLY A 229 -4.74 5.91 -2.21
C GLY A 229 -4.85 4.42 -2.52
N HIS A 230 -3.85 3.61 -2.14
CA HIS A 230 -3.88 2.17 -2.35
C HIS A 230 -4.05 1.41 -1.04
N TRP A 231 -4.89 0.39 -1.07
CA TRP A 231 -5.15 -0.51 0.05
C TRP A 231 -4.27 -1.75 -0.01
N PHE A 232 -4.08 -2.29 -1.22
CA PHE A 232 -3.21 -3.44 -1.50
C PHE A 232 -2.03 -3.01 -2.35
N ILE A 233 -0.83 -3.35 -1.90
CA ILE A 233 0.43 -3.03 -2.59
C ILE A 233 1.18 -4.32 -2.84
N GLU A 234 1.35 -4.68 -4.13
CA GLU A 234 2.15 -5.82 -4.52
C GLU A 234 3.63 -5.43 -4.58
N MET A 235 4.44 -6.21 -3.91
CA MET A 235 5.89 -6.15 -3.95
C MET A 235 6.42 -7.26 -4.88
N ALA A 236 6.13 -7.13 -6.18
CA ALA A 236 6.62 -8.05 -7.19
C ALA A 236 8.14 -7.95 -7.34
N GLU A 237 8.81 -9.10 -7.58
CA GLU A 237 10.26 -9.18 -7.85
C GLU A 237 11.20 -8.57 -6.78
N MET A 238 10.71 -7.74 -5.86
CA MET A 238 11.54 -7.22 -4.76
C MET A 238 12.04 -8.34 -3.85
N LEU A 239 11.27 -9.44 -3.77
CA LEU A 239 11.65 -10.66 -3.07
C LEU A 239 12.73 -11.44 -3.84
N ALA A 240 12.92 -11.20 -5.14
CA ALA A 240 13.97 -11.82 -5.94
C ALA A 240 15.36 -11.20 -5.66
N THR A 241 15.43 -10.08 -5.00
CA THR A 241 16.71 -9.41 -4.65
C THR A 241 17.20 -9.94 -3.31
N THR A 242 17.89 -11.07 -3.34
CA THR A 242 18.42 -11.81 -2.19
C THR A 242 19.59 -11.14 -1.44
N SER A 243 19.79 -9.83 -1.58
CA SER A 243 20.80 -9.14 -0.77
C SER A 243 20.29 -8.92 0.66
N ALA A 244 21.09 -9.23 1.66
CA ALA A 244 20.76 -9.01 3.08
C ALA A 244 20.30 -7.56 3.35
N LYS A 245 20.92 -6.59 2.68
CA LYS A 245 20.56 -5.17 2.79
C LYS A 245 19.15 -4.88 2.29
N SER A 246 18.75 -5.48 1.16
CA SER A 246 17.41 -5.27 0.59
C SER A 246 16.32 -5.83 1.51
N ILE A 247 16.58 -6.96 2.14
CA ILE A 247 15.63 -7.62 3.03
C ILE A 247 15.48 -6.92 4.37
N GLU A 248 16.58 -6.43 4.94
CA GLU A 248 16.50 -5.58 6.13
C GLU A 248 15.72 -4.29 5.85
N LEU A 249 15.87 -3.72 4.64
CA LEU A 249 15.07 -2.58 4.20
C LEU A 249 13.59 -2.95 4.12
N ILE A 250 13.23 -4.10 3.52
CA ILE A 250 11.85 -4.59 3.45
C ILE A 250 11.29 -4.81 4.86
N LYS A 251 12.01 -5.50 5.76
CA LYS A 251 11.59 -5.75 7.13
C LYS A 251 11.34 -4.45 7.90
N SER A 252 12.27 -3.50 7.80
CA SER A 252 12.10 -2.16 8.38
C SER A 252 10.89 -1.44 7.80
N PHE A 253 10.71 -1.53 6.49
CA PHE A 253 9.60 -0.90 5.80
C PHE A 253 8.23 -1.50 6.21
N LEU A 254 8.12 -2.84 6.29
CA LEU A 254 6.89 -3.52 6.72
C LEU A 254 6.49 -3.15 8.17
N SER A 255 7.48 -2.92 9.04
CA SER A 255 7.24 -2.62 10.45
C SER A 255 6.74 -1.21 10.74
N ARG A 256 6.79 -0.30 9.76
CA ARG A 256 6.33 1.07 9.94
C ARG A 256 4.81 1.12 10.10
N THR A 257 4.37 2.01 10.97
CA THR A 257 2.94 2.25 11.23
C THR A 257 2.45 3.56 10.63
N LYS A 258 3.36 4.48 10.35
CA LYS A 258 3.08 5.77 9.74
C LYS A 258 4.23 6.19 8.84
N GLU A 259 3.92 7.11 7.94
CA GLU A 259 4.88 7.80 7.09
C GLU A 259 4.83 9.29 7.40
N THR A 260 5.99 9.92 7.51
CA THR A 260 6.07 11.38 7.71
C THR A 260 6.68 11.99 6.47
N TYR A 261 5.88 12.71 5.69
CA TYR A 261 6.37 13.41 4.51
C TYR A 261 5.58 14.68 4.25
N LYS A 262 6.21 15.58 3.48
CA LYS A 262 5.60 16.83 3.07
C LYS A 262 5.01 16.70 1.66
N ILE A 263 3.71 17.00 1.53
CA ILE A 263 3.11 17.14 0.21
C ILE A 263 3.61 18.45 -0.42
N PRO A 264 3.94 18.46 -1.72
CA PRO A 264 4.26 19.70 -2.42
C PRO A 264 3.17 20.74 -2.21
N TYR A 265 3.58 21.95 -1.86
CA TYR A 265 2.75 23.13 -1.57
C TYR A 265 2.11 23.16 -0.17
N GLU A 266 2.14 22.12 0.65
CA GLU A 266 1.79 22.19 2.05
C GLU A 266 2.90 22.88 2.87
N VAL A 267 2.50 23.59 3.94
CA VAL A 267 3.48 24.33 4.77
C VAL A 267 4.18 23.39 5.73
N HIS A 268 3.49 22.40 6.27
CA HIS A 268 3.98 21.50 7.31
C HIS A 268 4.06 20.06 6.82
N PRO A 269 5.07 19.26 7.24
CA PRO A 269 5.04 17.81 7.10
C PRO A 269 3.96 17.23 8.03
N GLU A 270 3.24 16.24 7.56
CA GLU A 270 2.21 15.55 8.35
C GLU A 270 2.54 14.07 8.51
N ASP A 271 2.17 13.52 9.68
CA ASP A 271 2.17 12.10 9.94
C ASP A 271 0.95 11.46 9.28
N ARG A 272 1.20 10.52 8.37
CA ARG A 272 0.14 9.79 7.68
C ARG A 272 0.13 8.34 8.16
N PRO A 273 -0.83 7.96 9.00
CA PRO A 273 -0.97 6.59 9.47
C PRO A 273 -1.19 5.65 8.29
N ARG A 274 -0.49 4.52 8.30
CA ARG A 274 -0.51 3.54 7.20
C ARG A 274 -1.88 2.86 7.13
N GLN A 275 -2.48 2.87 5.93
CA GLN A 275 -3.80 2.28 5.66
C GLN A 275 -3.71 1.05 4.74
N CYS A 276 -2.55 0.78 4.16
CA CYS A 276 -2.31 -0.30 3.22
C CYS A 276 -1.70 -1.54 3.86
N VAL A 277 -1.80 -2.66 3.15
CA VAL A 277 -1.09 -3.90 3.41
C VAL A 277 -0.20 -4.26 2.22
N PHE A 278 0.86 -5.04 2.48
CA PHE A 278 1.81 -5.48 1.47
C PHE A 278 1.63 -6.95 1.19
N LEU A 279 1.77 -7.30 -0.07
CA LEU A 279 1.70 -8.66 -0.58
C LEU A 279 2.94 -8.92 -1.42
N GLY A 280 3.47 -10.11 -1.38
CA GLY A 280 4.62 -10.51 -2.17
C GLY A 280 4.24 -11.53 -3.23
N THR A 281 4.88 -11.44 -4.40
CA THR A 281 4.85 -12.51 -5.40
C THR A 281 6.26 -12.89 -5.79
N SER A 282 6.51 -14.19 -5.96
CA SER A 282 7.79 -14.72 -6.41
C SER A 282 7.60 -15.88 -7.34
N ASN A 283 8.47 -15.98 -8.36
CA ASN A 283 8.61 -17.16 -9.20
C ASN A 283 9.78 -18.05 -8.72
N ASN A 284 10.56 -17.56 -7.75
CA ASN A 284 11.69 -18.29 -7.19
C ASN A 284 11.29 -18.88 -5.83
N VAL A 285 11.50 -20.19 -5.67
CA VAL A 285 11.22 -20.87 -4.40
C VAL A 285 12.16 -20.36 -3.30
N ASN A 286 13.44 -20.16 -3.61
CA ASN A 286 14.44 -19.67 -2.63
C ASN A 286 14.47 -18.13 -2.59
N PHE A 287 13.38 -17.50 -2.19
CA PHE A 287 13.28 -16.04 -2.17
C PHE A 287 13.56 -15.40 -0.80
N LEU A 288 13.46 -16.18 0.28
CA LEU A 288 13.79 -15.69 1.63
C LEU A 288 15.30 -15.75 1.86
N PRO A 289 15.88 -14.79 2.59
CA PRO A 289 17.27 -14.85 2.99
C PRO A 289 17.49 -15.92 4.07
N TYR A 290 18.71 -16.36 4.22
CA TYR A 290 19.10 -17.16 5.36
C TYR A 290 19.14 -16.30 6.62
N ASP A 291 18.00 -16.20 7.31
CA ASP A 291 17.85 -15.48 8.57
C ASP A 291 16.85 -16.21 9.47
N LYS A 292 17.37 -16.90 10.47
CA LYS A 292 16.56 -17.71 11.41
C LYS A 292 15.59 -16.89 12.27
N THR A 293 15.78 -15.58 12.38
CA THR A 293 15.03 -14.73 13.30
C THR A 293 14.19 -13.66 12.62
N GLY A 294 14.57 -13.23 11.44
CA GLY A 294 14.00 -12.06 10.76
C GLY A 294 12.85 -12.38 9.79
N ASN A 295 12.70 -13.64 9.38
CA ASN A 295 11.71 -14.04 8.37
C ASN A 295 10.27 -14.10 8.90
N ARG A 296 10.05 -13.89 10.20
CA ARG A 296 8.72 -13.90 10.85
C ARG A 296 7.67 -12.94 10.25
N ARG A 297 8.07 -12.06 9.34
CA ARG A 297 7.14 -11.16 8.64
C ARG A 297 6.62 -11.73 7.34
N PHE A 298 7.22 -12.79 6.86
CA PHE A 298 6.86 -13.40 5.59
C PHE A 298 6.01 -14.65 5.81
N ALA A 299 4.86 -14.71 5.15
CA ALA A 299 3.97 -15.86 5.14
C ALA A 299 3.96 -16.47 3.72
N PRO A 300 4.92 -17.37 3.40
CA PRO A 300 4.99 -17.97 2.08
C PRO A 300 3.86 -18.97 1.88
N VAL A 301 3.22 -18.95 0.71
CA VAL A 301 2.22 -19.91 0.27
C VAL A 301 2.59 -20.40 -1.12
N GLN A 302 2.77 -21.72 -1.26
CA GLN A 302 3.04 -22.36 -2.54
C GLN A 302 1.80 -22.33 -3.42
N ILE A 303 2.01 -21.99 -4.68
CA ILE A 303 0.97 -21.90 -5.71
C ILE A 303 1.31 -22.87 -6.85
N ASP A 304 0.33 -23.68 -7.24
CA ASP A 304 0.43 -24.55 -8.40
C ASP A 304 -0.83 -24.41 -9.28
N ALA A 305 -0.69 -23.68 -10.37
CA ALA A 305 -1.80 -23.43 -11.29
C ALA A 305 -2.44 -24.70 -11.86
N SER A 306 -1.71 -25.83 -11.87
CA SER A 306 -2.25 -27.12 -12.35
C SER A 306 -3.25 -27.75 -11.39
N LEU A 307 -3.24 -27.33 -10.13
CA LEU A 307 -4.15 -27.78 -9.07
C LEU A 307 -5.31 -26.81 -8.84
N ALA A 308 -5.29 -25.63 -9.44
CA ALA A 308 -6.37 -24.66 -9.33
C ALA A 308 -7.64 -25.18 -10.03
N GLU A 309 -8.79 -25.01 -9.39
CA GLU A 309 -10.08 -25.33 -10.02
C GLU A 309 -10.37 -24.41 -11.18
N HIS A 310 -10.08 -23.11 -11.00
CA HIS A 310 -10.31 -22.05 -11.98
C HIS A 310 -9.18 -21.04 -11.96
N HIS A 311 -8.75 -20.60 -13.14
CA HIS A 311 -7.86 -19.44 -13.21
C HIS A 311 -8.67 -18.15 -12.95
N PRO A 312 -8.14 -17.13 -12.20
CA PRO A 312 -8.90 -15.92 -11.86
C PRO A 312 -9.53 -15.17 -13.05
N LEU A 313 -8.91 -15.27 -14.25
CA LEU A 313 -9.40 -14.65 -15.49
C LEU A 313 -10.36 -15.54 -16.30
N GLU A 314 -10.55 -16.79 -15.91
CA GLU A 314 -11.48 -17.69 -16.62
C GLU A 314 -12.93 -17.19 -16.50
N ASN A 315 -13.31 -16.76 -15.29
CA ASN A 315 -14.56 -16.06 -15.01
C ASN A 315 -14.31 -14.95 -13.99
N GLU A 316 -13.87 -13.79 -14.48
CA GLU A 316 -13.50 -12.66 -13.62
C GLU A 316 -14.66 -12.22 -12.70
N GLN A 317 -15.88 -12.18 -13.22
CA GLN A 317 -17.04 -11.74 -12.45
C GLN A 317 -17.32 -12.69 -11.27
N GLU A 318 -17.25 -14.00 -11.49
CA GLU A 318 -17.43 -15.00 -10.44
C GLU A 318 -16.30 -14.92 -9.40
N CYS A 319 -15.06 -14.79 -9.85
CA CYS A 319 -13.91 -14.66 -8.97
C CYS A 319 -14.01 -13.41 -8.07
N ARG A 320 -14.38 -12.27 -8.66
CA ARG A 320 -14.58 -11.02 -7.90
C ARG A 320 -15.74 -11.15 -6.90
N GLN A 321 -16.84 -11.79 -7.27
CA GLN A 321 -17.96 -12.01 -6.35
C GLN A 321 -17.55 -12.94 -5.20
N TYR A 322 -16.82 -14.02 -5.49
CA TYR A 322 -16.30 -14.92 -4.46
C TYR A 322 -15.39 -14.19 -3.45
N ILE A 323 -14.55 -13.30 -3.95
CA ILE A 323 -13.69 -12.45 -3.10
C ILE A 323 -14.52 -11.50 -2.24
N ILE A 324 -15.59 -10.91 -2.77
CA ILE A 324 -16.50 -10.05 -2.00
C ILE A 324 -17.14 -10.86 -0.86
N ASP A 325 -17.55 -12.08 -1.12
CA ASP A 325 -18.12 -12.97 -0.10
C ASP A 325 -17.06 -13.36 0.97
N CYS A 326 -15.79 -13.55 0.56
CA CYS A 326 -14.67 -13.70 1.52
C CYS A 326 -14.50 -12.45 2.40
N TRP A 327 -14.67 -11.25 1.84
CA TRP A 327 -14.63 -10.01 2.62
C TRP A 327 -15.79 -9.90 3.60
N ALA A 328 -17.00 -10.37 3.24
CA ALA A 328 -18.14 -10.44 4.15
C ALA A 328 -17.87 -11.39 5.35
N GLU A 329 -17.27 -12.55 5.08
CA GLU A 329 -16.79 -13.48 6.11
C GLU A 329 -15.74 -12.83 7.01
N ALA A 330 -14.69 -12.22 6.43
CA ALA A 330 -13.63 -11.54 7.16
C ALA A 330 -14.16 -10.37 8.01
N MET A 331 -15.13 -9.61 7.51
CA MET A 331 -15.77 -8.52 8.27
C MET A 331 -16.54 -9.03 9.47
N THR A 332 -17.18 -10.20 9.37
CA THR A 332 -17.86 -10.82 10.51
C THR A 332 -16.87 -11.22 11.59
N ILE A 333 -15.75 -11.82 11.21
CA ILE A 333 -14.63 -12.12 12.14
C ILE A 333 -14.06 -10.83 12.74
N TYR A 334 -13.86 -9.78 11.95
CA TYR A 334 -13.37 -8.50 12.43
C TYR A 334 -14.32 -7.86 13.45
N ARG A 335 -15.63 -7.88 13.18
CA ARG A 335 -16.66 -7.31 14.07
C ARG A 335 -16.81 -8.09 15.39
N SER A 336 -16.51 -9.38 15.42
CA SER A 336 -16.49 -10.16 16.66
C SER A 336 -15.44 -9.69 17.64
N GLY A 337 -14.33 -9.10 17.16
CA GLY A 337 -13.20 -8.68 17.97
C GLY A 337 -12.31 -9.83 18.47
N ASP A 338 -12.67 -11.08 18.18
CA ASP A 338 -11.89 -12.25 18.60
C ASP A 338 -10.84 -12.65 17.54
N PHE A 339 -9.84 -11.80 17.37
CA PHE A 339 -8.71 -12.07 16.48
C PHE A 339 -7.45 -11.33 16.92
N LYS A 340 -6.31 -11.80 16.43
CA LYS A 340 -4.99 -11.15 16.63
C LYS A 340 -4.34 -10.92 15.28
N LEU A 341 -3.59 -9.83 15.16
CA LEU A 341 -2.82 -9.48 13.96
C LEU A 341 -1.39 -10.07 14.01
N THR A 342 -1.27 -11.27 14.52
CA THR A 342 -0.03 -12.04 14.64
C THR A 342 -0.32 -13.49 14.29
N PHE A 343 0.70 -14.25 13.94
CA PHE A 343 0.54 -15.70 13.75
C PHE A 343 -0.05 -16.35 15.01
N PRO A 344 -0.97 -17.32 14.85
CA PRO A 344 -1.43 -18.13 15.97
C PRO A 344 -0.22 -18.85 16.63
N LYS A 345 -0.20 -18.90 17.96
CA LYS A 345 0.90 -19.54 18.70
C LYS A 345 1.05 -21.01 18.34
N GLU A 346 -0.06 -21.68 18.11
CA GLU A 346 -0.14 -23.09 17.75
C GLU A 346 0.49 -23.37 16.37
N MET A 347 0.62 -22.33 15.53
CA MET A 347 1.17 -22.41 14.17
C MET A 347 2.60 -21.87 14.06
N GLU A 348 3.20 -21.35 15.14
CA GLU A 348 4.55 -20.76 15.06
C GLU A 348 5.60 -21.74 14.50
N GLU A 349 5.50 -23.02 14.85
CA GLU A 349 6.41 -24.05 14.33
C GLU A 349 6.14 -24.32 12.84
N THR A 350 4.87 -24.43 12.44
CA THR A 350 4.49 -24.62 11.03
C THR A 350 4.94 -23.43 10.17
N VAL A 351 4.70 -22.20 10.65
CA VAL A 351 5.15 -20.97 9.95
C VAL A 351 6.66 -20.98 9.78
N ARG A 352 7.40 -21.36 10.83
CA ARG A 352 8.87 -21.45 10.78
C ARG A 352 9.33 -22.55 9.80
N ALA A 353 8.70 -23.70 9.82
CA ALA A 353 9.01 -24.79 8.88
C ALA A 353 8.77 -24.34 7.42
N MET A 354 7.61 -23.74 7.15
CA MET A 354 7.31 -23.17 5.84
C MET A 354 8.34 -22.12 5.42
N GLN A 355 8.72 -21.20 6.31
CA GLN A 355 9.76 -20.21 5.99
C GLN A 355 11.11 -20.84 5.68
N MET A 356 11.47 -21.94 6.35
CA MET A 356 12.73 -22.65 6.10
C MET A 356 12.76 -23.29 4.69
N GLU A 357 11.64 -23.76 4.16
CA GLU A 357 11.55 -24.34 2.81
C GLU A 357 11.85 -23.32 1.71
N TYR A 358 11.61 -22.01 1.99
CA TYR A 358 11.86 -20.93 1.04
C TYR A 358 13.19 -20.19 1.26
N MET A 359 13.99 -20.67 2.21
CA MET A 359 15.37 -20.23 2.37
C MET A 359 16.32 -21.02 1.46
N PRO A 360 17.47 -20.45 1.09
CA PRO A 360 18.52 -21.21 0.40
C PRO A 360 18.93 -22.44 1.22
N ASP A 361 19.24 -23.52 0.54
CA ASP A 361 19.66 -24.77 1.16
C ASP A 361 20.79 -24.57 2.18
N ASP A 362 20.64 -25.13 3.36
CA ASP A 362 21.60 -25.04 4.48
C ASP A 362 22.98 -25.62 4.11
N SER A 363 23.04 -26.50 3.08
CA SER A 363 24.28 -27.11 2.60
C SER A 363 25.32 -26.10 2.12
N THR A 364 24.89 -25.08 1.34
CA THR A 364 25.81 -24.04 0.83
C THR A 364 26.33 -23.15 1.96
N PHE A 365 25.47 -22.73 2.88
CA PHE A 365 25.87 -21.92 4.03
C PHE A 365 26.79 -22.72 4.97
N GLY A 366 26.39 -23.93 5.33
CA GLY A 366 27.15 -24.79 6.25
C GLY A 366 28.55 -25.14 5.71
N VAL A 367 28.66 -25.45 4.41
CA VAL A 367 29.96 -25.72 3.77
C VAL A 367 30.83 -24.46 3.76
N ILE A 368 30.27 -23.30 3.42
CA ILE A 368 31.02 -22.03 3.44
C ILE A 368 31.44 -21.69 4.87
N GLN A 369 30.54 -21.81 5.86
CA GLN A 369 30.86 -21.51 7.26
C GLN A 369 31.98 -22.39 7.77
N HIS A 370 31.89 -23.72 7.56
CA HIS A 370 32.91 -24.65 7.97
C HIS A 370 34.29 -24.33 7.34
N PHE A 371 34.28 -24.01 6.05
CA PHE A 371 35.50 -23.58 5.35
C PHE A 371 36.07 -22.29 5.99
N LEU A 372 35.24 -21.27 6.20
CA LEU A 372 35.66 -19.98 6.73
C LEU A 372 36.15 -20.05 8.18
N ASP A 373 35.59 -20.97 8.99
CA ASP A 373 36.00 -21.20 10.39
C ASP A 373 37.41 -21.84 10.45
N THR A 374 37.75 -22.62 9.45
CA THR A 374 39.08 -23.29 9.34
C THR A 374 40.08 -22.48 8.50
N PHE A 375 39.59 -21.46 7.77
CA PHE A 375 40.41 -20.66 6.87
C PHE A 375 41.24 -19.62 7.66
N SER A 376 42.56 -19.66 7.48
CA SER A 376 43.49 -18.78 8.22
C SER A 376 43.69 -17.41 7.56
N GLY A 377 43.19 -17.19 6.35
CA GLY A 377 43.34 -15.92 5.62
C GLY A 377 42.34 -14.87 6.07
N ASN A 378 42.65 -13.61 5.77
CA ASN A 378 41.79 -12.46 6.08
C ASN A 378 40.92 -12.02 4.87
N GLU A 379 41.14 -12.60 3.70
CA GLU A 379 40.45 -12.24 2.48
C GLU A 379 40.12 -13.51 1.69
N VAL A 380 38.89 -13.58 1.15
CA VAL A 380 38.42 -14.73 0.37
C VAL A 380 37.60 -14.25 -0.82
N CYS A 381 37.66 -14.98 -1.94
CA CYS A 381 36.82 -14.72 -3.11
C CYS A 381 35.92 -15.92 -3.46
N ALA A 382 34.89 -15.66 -4.28
CA ALA A 382 33.92 -16.68 -4.64
C ALA A 382 34.53 -17.90 -5.33
N ILE A 383 35.55 -17.71 -6.19
CA ILE A 383 36.25 -18.79 -6.87
C ILE A 383 36.97 -19.69 -5.86
N GLN A 384 37.67 -19.06 -4.89
CA GLN A 384 38.38 -19.79 -3.84
C GLN A 384 37.43 -20.65 -3.00
N ILE A 385 36.30 -20.08 -2.58
CA ILE A 385 35.26 -20.85 -1.85
C ILE A 385 34.76 -22.01 -2.72
N TYR A 386 34.47 -21.77 -3.99
CA TYR A 386 33.96 -22.78 -4.90
C TYR A 386 34.96 -23.97 -5.07
N GLU A 387 36.25 -23.67 -5.19
CA GLU A 387 37.26 -24.68 -5.38
C GLU A 387 37.69 -25.38 -4.06
N GLU A 388 37.93 -24.58 -3.01
CA GLU A 388 38.48 -25.11 -1.75
C GLU A 388 37.40 -25.66 -0.81
N ALA A 389 36.22 -25.06 -0.74
CA ALA A 389 35.15 -25.52 0.14
C ALA A 389 34.26 -26.61 -0.50
N PHE A 390 33.93 -26.43 -1.79
CA PHE A 390 33.06 -27.39 -2.50
C PHE A 390 33.83 -28.43 -3.30
N GLY A 391 35.16 -28.34 -3.40
CA GLY A 391 35.98 -29.29 -4.14
C GLY A 391 35.73 -29.32 -5.64
N GLN A 392 35.21 -28.23 -6.21
CA GLN A 392 34.85 -28.11 -7.62
C GLN A 392 35.94 -27.31 -8.37
N THR A 393 36.10 -27.56 -9.67
CA THR A 393 37.03 -26.77 -10.50
C THR A 393 36.21 -25.66 -11.21
N TYR A 394 36.66 -24.43 -11.10
CA TYR A 394 35.95 -23.28 -11.72
C TYR A 394 36.26 -23.16 -13.22
N ASP A 395 35.20 -23.14 -14.05
CA ASP A 395 35.29 -22.82 -15.49
C ASP A 395 34.84 -21.35 -15.70
N PRO A 396 35.71 -20.45 -16.20
CA PRO A 396 35.36 -19.07 -16.48
C PRO A 396 34.17 -18.85 -17.44
N ARG A 397 33.81 -19.87 -18.23
CA ARG A 397 32.64 -19.87 -19.12
C ARG A 397 31.31 -20.04 -18.37
N ASN A 398 31.37 -20.60 -17.17
CA ASN A 398 30.17 -20.84 -16.34
C ASN A 398 30.20 -20.02 -15.05
N ARG A 399 30.07 -18.70 -15.18
CA ARG A 399 30.10 -17.77 -14.03
C ARG A 399 28.92 -17.92 -13.08
N SER A 400 27.81 -18.49 -13.54
CA SER A 400 26.58 -18.63 -12.74
C SER A 400 26.75 -19.57 -11.53
N VAL A 401 27.70 -20.49 -11.56
CA VAL A 401 28.00 -21.41 -10.43
C VAL A 401 28.51 -20.68 -9.19
N LEU A 402 29.06 -19.47 -9.33
CA LEU A 402 29.52 -18.64 -8.22
C LEU A 402 28.42 -17.77 -7.60
N GLN A 403 27.24 -17.73 -8.23
CA GLN A 403 26.15 -16.88 -7.75
C GLN A 403 25.61 -17.29 -6.38
N PRO A 404 25.37 -18.59 -6.10
CA PRO A 404 24.93 -19.02 -4.77
C PRO A 404 25.94 -18.65 -3.67
N ILE A 405 27.22 -18.86 -3.92
CA ILE A 405 28.30 -18.48 -2.98
C ILE A 405 28.28 -16.97 -2.72
N SER A 406 28.23 -16.20 -3.82
CA SER A 406 28.21 -14.73 -3.72
C SER A 406 26.98 -14.24 -2.96
N ASN A 407 25.82 -14.84 -3.19
CA ASN A 407 24.60 -14.53 -2.48
C ASN A 407 24.73 -14.82 -0.98
N THR A 408 25.22 -16.00 -0.63
CA THR A 408 25.43 -16.41 0.78
C THR A 408 26.41 -15.47 1.49
N MET A 409 27.56 -15.18 0.91
CA MET A 409 28.54 -14.28 1.48
C MET A 409 28.02 -12.84 1.63
N ASN A 410 27.29 -12.32 0.64
CA ASN A 410 26.69 -10.97 0.66
C ASN A 410 25.50 -10.89 1.63
N ALA A 411 24.80 -12.01 1.90
CA ALA A 411 23.77 -12.10 2.91
C ALA A 411 24.32 -11.96 4.34
N GLY A 412 25.61 -12.20 4.54
CA GLY A 412 26.31 -12.05 5.80
C GLY A 412 26.75 -13.40 6.38
N MET A 413 28.06 -13.60 6.36
CA MET A 413 28.68 -14.74 7.07
C MET A 413 29.29 -14.21 8.39
N PRO A 414 29.13 -14.96 9.50
CA PRO A 414 29.71 -14.57 10.79
C PRO A 414 31.19 -14.28 10.67
N GLY A 415 31.60 -13.11 11.17
CA GLY A 415 32.99 -12.69 11.15
C GLY A 415 33.53 -12.18 9.80
N TRP A 416 32.68 -12.00 8.79
CA TRP A 416 33.08 -11.55 7.45
C TRP A 416 32.27 -10.35 6.97
N SER A 417 32.91 -9.50 6.16
CA SER A 417 32.25 -8.33 5.58
C SER A 417 31.19 -8.72 4.56
N THR A 418 30.09 -7.97 4.49
CA THR A 418 29.09 -8.08 3.41
C THR A 418 29.48 -7.29 2.15
N LYS A 419 30.52 -6.47 2.23
CA LYS A 419 31.02 -5.65 1.12
C LYS A 419 32.33 -6.24 0.60
N THR A 420 32.47 -6.29 -0.72
CA THR A 420 33.69 -6.75 -1.38
C THR A 420 34.62 -5.58 -1.73
N LYS A 421 35.92 -5.82 -1.63
CA LYS A 421 36.97 -4.94 -2.18
C LYS A 421 37.73 -5.67 -3.28
N SER A 422 38.35 -4.95 -4.23
CA SER A 422 39.21 -5.57 -5.24
C SER A 422 40.50 -6.02 -4.57
N HIS A 423 40.85 -7.30 -4.71
CA HIS A 423 42.06 -7.90 -4.19
C HIS A 423 42.69 -8.84 -5.22
N ARG A 424 44.05 -8.94 -5.23
CA ARG A 424 44.79 -9.83 -6.12
C ARG A 424 45.24 -11.08 -5.37
N PHE A 425 44.52 -12.18 -5.63
CA PHE A 425 44.89 -13.50 -5.10
C PHE A 425 45.98 -14.16 -5.93
N ALA A 426 46.89 -14.91 -5.27
CA ALA A 426 48.02 -15.56 -5.94
C ALA A 426 47.51 -16.58 -6.98
N ASN A 427 46.49 -17.38 -6.64
CA ASN A 427 45.99 -18.46 -7.49
C ASN A 427 44.77 -18.07 -8.33
N TYR A 428 44.05 -17.00 -7.96
CA TYR A 428 42.71 -16.63 -8.54
C TYR A 428 42.73 -15.31 -9.28
N GLY A 429 43.86 -14.64 -9.39
CA GLY A 429 44.02 -13.34 -10.04
C GLY A 429 43.28 -12.22 -9.28
N THR A 430 42.90 -11.19 -10.00
CA THR A 430 42.19 -10.04 -9.39
C THR A 430 40.70 -10.36 -9.29
N GLN A 431 40.20 -10.45 -8.06
CA GLN A 431 38.82 -10.80 -7.75
C GLN A 431 38.21 -9.81 -6.76
N ARG A 432 36.89 -9.84 -6.59
CA ARG A 432 36.21 -9.22 -5.45
C ARG A 432 36.39 -10.11 -4.22
N ALA A 433 36.93 -9.56 -3.14
CA ALA A 433 37.20 -10.27 -1.89
C ALA A 433 36.27 -9.79 -0.77
N TRP A 434 35.77 -10.73 0.01
CA TRP A 434 35.22 -10.46 1.35
C TRP A 434 36.38 -10.46 2.33
N ILE A 435 36.27 -9.60 3.37
CA ILE A 435 37.34 -9.38 4.34
C ILE A 435 36.85 -9.87 5.70
N ARG A 436 37.73 -10.56 6.44
CA ARG A 436 37.45 -10.96 7.81
C ARG A 436 37.32 -9.70 8.70
N LEU A 437 36.25 -9.60 9.45
CA LEU A 437 36.04 -8.51 10.40
C LEU A 437 36.94 -8.70 11.64
N THR A 438 37.59 -7.64 12.10
CA THR A 438 38.27 -7.64 13.40
C THR A 438 37.26 -7.56 14.52
N GLU A 439 37.61 -8.02 15.74
CA GLU A 439 36.68 -8.02 16.90
C GLU A 439 36.15 -6.61 17.22
N GLU A 440 36.89 -5.55 16.90
CA GLU A 440 36.48 -4.15 17.06
C GLU A 440 35.44 -3.68 16.03
N GLU A 441 35.41 -4.28 14.83
CA GLU A 441 34.47 -3.94 13.76
C GLU A 441 33.18 -4.78 13.81
N GLY A 442 33.20 -5.91 14.55
CA GLY A 442 32.04 -6.80 14.72
C GLY A 442 31.01 -6.29 15.73
N PHE A 443 31.40 -5.39 16.63
CA PHE A 443 30.50 -4.69 17.53
C PHE A 443 30.25 -3.27 17.02
N MET A 444 29.22 -3.05 16.22
CA MET A 444 28.67 -1.71 16.10
C MET A 444 28.15 -1.33 17.49
N GLN A 445 28.87 -0.41 18.14
CA GLN A 445 28.39 0.26 19.35
C GLN A 445 26.99 0.83 19.05
N VAL A 446 26.00 0.31 19.73
CA VAL A 446 24.74 1.05 19.91
C VAL A 446 25.14 2.37 20.55
N PRO A 447 24.83 3.54 19.99
CA PRO A 447 25.08 4.80 20.66
C PRO A 447 24.36 4.78 22.01
N ASP A 448 25.10 4.93 23.09
CA ASP A 448 24.58 5.24 24.41
C ASP A 448 23.82 6.57 24.34
N ASN A 449 22.54 6.51 24.09
CA ASN A 449 21.63 7.63 24.31
C ASN A 449 21.26 7.69 25.80
N ALA A 450 22.23 7.99 26.64
CA ALA A 450 22.01 8.60 27.94
C ALA A 450 21.99 10.11 27.73
N ASP A 451 20.82 10.66 27.33
CA ASP A 451 20.41 12.05 27.59
C ASP A 451 19.07 12.29 26.89
N ILE A 452 18.00 11.79 27.49
CA ILE A 452 16.65 12.31 27.26
C ILE A 452 16.25 13.02 28.57
N PRO A 453 16.19 14.36 28.60
CA PRO A 453 15.53 15.04 29.71
C PRO A 453 14.00 14.84 29.55
N PHE A 454 13.36 14.63 30.69
CA PHE A 454 11.94 14.48 30.93
C PHE A 454 11.05 15.57 30.31
#